data_d24eb2f4a4cee7e4f1108650598c7279
#
_entry.id   d24eb2f4a4cee7e4f1108650598c7279
#
_cell.length_a   1.000
_cell.length_b   1.000
_cell.length_c   1.000
_cell.angle_alpha   90.00
_cell.angle_beta   90.00
_cell.angle_gamma   90.00
#
_symmetry.space_group_name_H-M   'P 1'
#
loop_
_entity.id
_entity.type
_entity.pdbx_description
1 polymer ?
#
loop_
_entity_poly.entity_id
_entity_poly.type
_entity_poly.pdbx_seq_one_letter_code
_entity_poly.pdbx_strand_id
1 'polypeptide(L)'
;MILTHLRDDFAHIPWPGMWDLPGGGREGAETPEACVLRELHEEFGLTLPLDRLVWRCVLPSMLDPQRMSWFYAGTITPAEIASIRFGDEGQFWQMMPVKTFLSHPNAIPALQDRTRRALAELGWSG
;
A
#
# COMPACT_ATOMS: atom_id res chain seq x y z
N MET A 1 3.49 12.39 4.72
CA MET A 1 2.54 12.00 3.64
C MET A 1 2.68 10.53 3.34
N ILE A 2 1.59 9.89 2.96
CA ILE A 2 1.56 8.49 2.56
C ILE A 2 0.83 8.35 1.22
N LEU A 3 1.35 7.47 0.34
CA LEU A 3 0.74 7.21 -0.96
C LEU A 3 -0.48 6.31 -0.78
N THR A 4 -1.63 6.79 -1.22
CA THR A 4 -2.91 6.07 -1.12
C THR A 4 -3.64 6.04 -2.44
N HIS A 5 -4.60 5.15 -2.57
CA HIS A 5 -5.56 5.18 -3.67
C HIS A 5 -6.94 4.80 -3.16
N LEU A 6 -7.96 5.35 -3.80
CA LEU A 6 -9.35 5.04 -3.49
C LEU A 6 -9.78 3.86 -4.34
N ARG A 7 -10.21 2.77 -3.70
CA ARG A 7 -10.68 1.57 -4.39
C ARG A 7 -11.96 1.85 -5.17
N ASP A 8 -12.18 1.08 -6.22
CA ASP A 8 -13.45 1.10 -6.94
C ASP A 8 -14.61 0.77 -5.98
N ASP A 9 -15.77 1.31 -6.26
CA ASP A 9 -16.97 1.10 -5.44
C ASP A 9 -17.89 0.06 -6.08
N PHE A 10 -17.36 -1.16 -6.24
CA PHE A 10 -18.12 -2.29 -6.79
C PHE A 10 -18.47 -3.25 -5.67
N ALA A 11 -19.73 -3.67 -5.61
CA ALA A 11 -20.22 -4.51 -4.53
C ALA A 11 -19.53 -5.87 -4.44
N HIS A 12 -18.94 -6.36 -5.54
CA HIS A 12 -18.30 -7.68 -5.60
C HIS A 12 -16.83 -7.71 -5.20
N ILE A 13 -16.22 -6.56 -4.95
CA ILE A 13 -14.82 -6.50 -4.54
C ILE A 13 -14.70 -6.30 -3.02
N PRO A 14 -13.57 -6.74 -2.41
CA PRO A 14 -13.30 -6.43 -1.01
C PRO A 14 -13.10 -4.92 -0.81
N TRP A 15 -13.56 -4.39 0.32
CA TRP A 15 -13.31 -3.01 0.73
C TRP A 15 -13.74 -1.98 -0.32
N PRO A 16 -14.97 -2.06 -0.89
CA PRO A 16 -15.36 -1.13 -1.96
C PRO A 16 -15.37 0.31 -1.47
N GLY A 17 -14.86 1.23 -2.32
CA GLY A 17 -14.86 2.66 -2.03
C GLY A 17 -14.01 3.09 -0.85
N MET A 18 -13.09 2.23 -0.39
CA MET A 18 -12.23 2.54 0.75
C MET A 18 -10.82 2.93 0.30
N TRP A 19 -10.15 3.72 1.14
CA TRP A 19 -8.77 4.10 0.93
C TRP A 19 -7.83 2.95 1.24
N ASP A 20 -6.97 2.65 0.28
CA ASP A 20 -6.06 1.53 0.29
C ASP A 20 -4.61 2.01 0.10
N LEU A 21 -3.67 1.14 0.37
CA LEU A 21 -2.25 1.34 0.11
C LEU A 21 -1.84 0.49 -1.09
N PRO A 22 -0.71 0.83 -1.76
CA PRO A 22 -0.23 0.03 -2.89
C PRO A 22 -0.02 -1.43 -2.51
N GLY A 23 -0.43 -2.35 -3.37
CA GLY A 23 -0.22 -3.77 -3.15
C GLY A 23 -1.21 -4.63 -3.89
N GLY A 24 -1.02 -5.94 -3.78
CA GLY A 24 -1.89 -6.94 -4.40
C GLY A 24 -1.38 -8.35 -4.13
N GLY A 25 -1.97 -9.33 -4.80
CA GLY A 25 -1.61 -10.74 -4.64
C GLY A 25 -0.37 -11.13 -5.43
N ARG A 26 0.42 -12.04 -4.85
CA ARG A 26 1.56 -12.62 -5.56
C ARG A 26 1.10 -13.44 -6.76
N GLU A 27 1.89 -13.40 -7.82
CA GLU A 27 1.66 -14.18 -9.02
C GLU A 27 2.80 -15.18 -9.23
N GLY A 28 2.44 -16.43 -9.56
CA GLY A 28 3.42 -17.48 -9.82
C GLY A 28 4.41 -17.66 -8.68
N ALA A 29 5.70 -17.71 -9.02
CA ALA A 29 6.79 -17.93 -8.08
C ALA A 29 7.46 -16.63 -7.61
N GLU A 30 6.84 -15.46 -7.81
CA GLU A 30 7.48 -14.21 -7.40
C GLU A 30 7.64 -14.12 -5.88
N THR A 31 8.72 -13.47 -5.46
CA THR A 31 8.94 -13.20 -4.03
C THR A 31 7.98 -12.12 -3.54
N PRO A 32 7.74 -12.01 -2.22
CA PRO A 32 6.90 -10.92 -1.69
C PRO A 32 7.41 -9.53 -2.10
N GLU A 33 8.73 -9.33 -2.13
CA GLU A 33 9.35 -8.07 -2.56
C GLU A 33 9.08 -7.78 -4.03
N ALA A 34 9.26 -8.78 -4.89
CA ALA A 34 8.96 -8.64 -6.32
C ALA A 34 7.49 -8.31 -6.54
N CYS A 35 6.60 -8.90 -5.75
CA CYS A 35 5.17 -8.63 -5.80
C CYS A 35 4.85 -7.16 -5.53
N VAL A 36 5.33 -6.61 -4.42
CA VAL A 36 5.01 -5.22 -4.08
C VAL A 36 5.61 -4.24 -5.08
N LEU A 37 6.80 -4.51 -5.59
CA LEU A 37 7.44 -3.66 -6.61
C LEU A 37 6.70 -3.73 -7.94
N ARG A 38 6.22 -4.90 -8.33
CA ARG A 38 5.39 -5.07 -9.53
C ARG A 38 4.07 -4.32 -9.40
N GLU A 39 3.40 -4.45 -8.26
CA GLU A 39 2.13 -3.74 -8.00
C GLU A 39 2.30 -2.23 -8.00
N LEU A 40 3.40 -1.71 -7.44
CA LEU A 40 3.72 -0.29 -7.51
C LEU A 40 3.86 0.19 -8.96
N HIS A 41 4.50 -0.63 -9.80
CA HIS A 41 4.64 -0.30 -11.21
C HIS A 41 3.30 -0.34 -11.94
N GLU A 42 2.49 -1.36 -11.71
CA GLU A 42 1.19 -1.50 -12.37
C GLU A 42 0.19 -0.43 -11.91
N GLU A 43 0.15 -0.14 -10.62
CA GLU A 43 -0.82 0.80 -10.06
C GLU A 43 -0.43 2.27 -10.20
N PHE A 44 0.86 2.57 -10.13
CA PHE A 44 1.34 3.96 -10.04
C PHE A 44 2.41 4.33 -11.08
N GLY A 45 2.85 3.39 -11.90
CA GLY A 45 3.92 3.64 -12.86
C GLY A 45 5.29 3.87 -12.21
N LEU A 46 5.47 3.49 -10.95
CA LEU A 46 6.72 3.66 -10.23
C LEU A 46 7.61 2.44 -10.38
N THR A 47 8.87 2.66 -10.75
CA THR A 47 9.89 1.62 -10.79
C THR A 47 10.90 1.91 -9.69
N LEU A 48 10.85 1.13 -8.61
CA LEU A 48 11.72 1.32 -7.45
C LEU A 48 12.70 0.15 -7.32
N PRO A 49 13.94 0.42 -6.90
CA PRO A 49 14.88 -0.66 -6.58
C PRO A 49 14.50 -1.33 -5.25
N LEU A 50 14.95 -2.57 -5.09
CA LEU A 50 14.65 -3.39 -3.92
C LEU A 50 15.07 -2.72 -2.60
N ASP A 51 16.16 -1.98 -2.58
CA ASP A 51 16.68 -1.32 -1.39
C ASP A 51 15.81 -0.17 -0.86
N ARG A 52 14.77 0.21 -1.59
CA ARG A 52 13.76 1.17 -1.10
C ARG A 52 12.84 0.56 -0.05
N LEU A 53 12.74 -0.77 0.02
CA LEU A 53 11.96 -1.48 1.02
C LEU A 53 12.80 -1.62 2.29
N VAL A 54 12.65 -0.67 3.22
CA VAL A 54 13.53 -0.55 4.39
C VAL A 54 12.98 -1.25 5.64
N TRP A 55 11.73 -1.69 5.61
CA TRP A 55 11.09 -2.37 6.72
C TRP A 55 10.06 -3.36 6.17
N ARG A 56 9.90 -4.48 6.87
CA ARG A 56 8.87 -5.45 6.52
C ARG A 56 8.26 -6.08 7.76
N CYS A 57 7.03 -6.56 7.60
CA CYS A 57 6.31 -7.30 8.61
C CYS A 57 5.50 -8.42 7.94
N VAL A 58 5.41 -9.57 8.59
CA VAL A 58 4.61 -10.70 8.12
C VAL A 58 3.41 -10.85 9.04
N LEU A 59 2.24 -10.85 8.46
CA LEU A 59 0.97 -10.83 9.20
C LEU A 59 -0.03 -11.79 8.52
N PRO A 60 -1.06 -12.26 9.25
CA PRO A 60 -2.16 -12.96 8.59
C PRO A 60 -2.80 -12.07 7.51
N SER A 61 -3.18 -12.68 6.40
CA SER A 61 -3.87 -11.96 5.33
C SER A 61 -5.21 -11.42 5.81
N MET A 62 -5.58 -10.25 5.34
CA MET A 62 -6.89 -9.64 5.64
C MET A 62 -8.04 -10.42 5.04
N LEU A 63 -7.82 -11.11 3.93
CA LEU A 63 -8.85 -11.88 3.22
C LEU A 63 -8.92 -13.34 3.65
N ASP A 64 -7.80 -13.92 4.09
CA ASP A 64 -7.70 -15.30 4.53
C ASP A 64 -6.67 -15.40 5.65
N PRO A 65 -7.13 -15.44 6.94
CA PRO A 65 -6.20 -15.47 8.08
C PRO A 65 -5.31 -16.71 8.14
N GLN A 66 -5.62 -17.77 7.38
CA GLN A 66 -4.77 -18.96 7.31
C GLN A 66 -3.57 -18.78 6.39
N ARG A 67 -3.56 -17.70 5.60
CA ARG A 67 -2.44 -17.33 4.72
C ARG A 67 -1.71 -16.15 5.31
N MET A 68 -0.41 -16.05 4.99
CA MET A 68 0.41 -14.93 5.43
C MET A 68 0.50 -13.87 4.34
N SER A 69 0.57 -12.62 4.76
CA SER A 69 0.84 -11.50 3.87
C SER A 69 2.03 -10.70 4.38
N TRP A 70 2.70 -10.02 3.46
CA TRP A 70 3.86 -9.17 3.75
C TRP A 70 3.47 -7.72 3.61
N PHE A 71 3.91 -6.91 4.57
CA PHE A 71 3.71 -5.47 4.58
C PHE A 71 5.06 -4.78 4.62
N TYR A 72 5.27 -3.83 3.72
CA TYR A 72 6.55 -3.15 3.56
C TYR A 72 6.41 -1.66 3.80
N ALA A 73 7.52 -1.04 4.18
CA ALA A 73 7.62 0.41 4.22
C ALA A 73 8.87 0.88 3.50
N GLY A 74 8.76 2.01 2.85
CA GLY A 74 9.84 2.66 2.14
C GLY A 74 9.49 4.12 1.89
N THR A 75 10.37 4.84 1.21
CA THR A 75 10.18 6.23 0.87
C THR A 75 10.18 6.45 -0.63
N ILE A 76 9.48 7.48 -1.07
CA ILE A 76 9.52 7.95 -2.46
C ILE A 76 9.89 9.43 -2.47
N THR A 77 10.56 9.85 -3.54
CA THR A 77 11.03 11.23 -3.70
C THR A 77 9.94 12.11 -4.30
N PRO A 78 10.03 13.45 -4.15
CA PRO A 78 9.12 14.37 -4.83
C PRO A 78 9.12 14.18 -6.36
N ALA A 79 10.27 13.87 -6.96
CA ALA A 79 10.35 13.62 -8.40
C ALA A 79 9.59 12.34 -8.80
N GLU A 80 9.68 11.30 -7.97
CA GLU A 80 8.92 10.07 -8.18
C GLU A 80 7.42 10.31 -8.05
N ILE A 81 7.00 11.06 -7.04
CA ILE A 81 5.58 11.44 -6.88
C ILE A 81 5.08 12.20 -8.11
N ALA A 82 5.87 13.14 -8.62
CA ALA A 82 5.51 13.90 -9.82
C ALA A 82 5.40 13.03 -11.08
N SER A 83 6.07 11.87 -11.10
CA SER A 83 6.06 10.95 -12.23
C SER A 83 4.92 9.91 -12.20
N ILE A 84 4.12 9.89 -11.14
CA ILE A 84 3.07 8.87 -10.98
C ILE A 84 2.07 8.91 -12.14
N ARG A 85 1.81 7.73 -12.68
CA ARG A 85 0.76 7.48 -13.67
C ARG A 85 -0.14 6.39 -13.11
N PHE A 86 -1.33 6.79 -12.66
CA PHE A 86 -2.26 5.86 -12.05
C PHE A 86 -2.82 4.89 -13.10
N GLY A 87 -2.88 3.60 -12.74
CA GLY A 87 -3.37 2.55 -13.61
C GLY A 87 -4.90 2.49 -13.67
N ASP A 88 -5.41 1.36 -14.18
CA ASP A 88 -6.84 1.20 -14.45
C ASP A 88 -7.66 0.74 -13.24
N GLU A 89 -7.02 0.21 -12.20
CA GLU A 89 -7.69 -0.23 -10.98
C GLU A 89 -7.77 0.91 -9.98
N GLY A 90 -8.96 1.09 -9.38
CA GLY A 90 -9.21 2.16 -8.44
C GLY A 90 -9.75 3.43 -9.10
N GLN A 91 -10.25 4.35 -8.29
CA GLN A 91 -10.88 5.59 -8.77
C GLN A 91 -9.85 6.69 -9.02
N PHE A 92 -8.94 6.92 -8.07
CA PHE A 92 -7.83 7.86 -8.17
C PHE A 92 -6.84 7.63 -7.03
N TRP A 93 -5.68 8.28 -7.12
CA TRP A 93 -4.66 8.23 -6.09
C TRP A 93 -4.49 9.58 -5.42
N GLN A 94 -3.89 9.57 -4.21
CA GLN A 94 -3.64 10.80 -3.47
C GLN A 94 -2.49 10.59 -2.49
N MET A 95 -1.57 11.56 -2.41
CA MET A 95 -0.69 11.68 -1.26
C MET A 95 -1.51 12.26 -0.11
N MET A 96 -1.59 11.54 0.98
CA MET A 96 -2.43 11.89 2.12
C MET A 96 -1.56 12.14 3.35
N PRO A 97 -1.86 13.15 4.20
CA PRO A 97 -1.19 13.25 5.49
C PRO A 97 -1.38 11.94 6.28
N VAL A 98 -0.31 11.44 6.90
CA VAL A 98 -0.38 10.17 7.63
C VAL A 98 -1.47 10.19 8.70
N LYS A 99 -1.59 11.28 9.46
CA LYS A 99 -2.63 11.43 10.47
C LYS A 99 -4.03 11.32 9.89
N THR A 100 -4.25 11.87 8.70
CA THR A 100 -5.53 11.78 8.00
C THR A 100 -5.85 10.34 7.64
N PHE A 101 -4.87 9.61 7.09
CA PHE A 101 -5.05 8.19 6.77
C PHE A 101 -5.38 7.37 8.01
N LEU A 102 -4.65 7.58 9.10
CA LEU A 102 -4.81 6.79 10.34
C LEU A 102 -6.16 7.01 11.03
N SER A 103 -6.80 8.14 10.82
CA SER A 103 -8.11 8.47 11.40
C SER A 103 -9.24 8.49 10.38
N HIS A 104 -8.96 8.16 9.13
CA HIS A 104 -9.96 8.26 8.07
C HIS A 104 -11.05 7.18 8.26
N PRO A 105 -12.34 7.56 8.30
CA PRO A 105 -13.41 6.59 8.52
C PRO A 105 -13.58 5.59 7.37
N ASN A 106 -13.09 5.91 6.18
CA ASN A 106 -13.18 5.06 5.00
C ASN A 106 -11.82 4.50 4.57
N ALA A 107 -10.84 4.46 5.46
CA ALA A 107 -9.58 3.74 5.21
C ALA A 107 -9.70 2.32 5.77
N ILE A 108 -9.05 1.36 5.10
CA ILE A 108 -9.08 -0.05 5.52
C ILE A 108 -8.44 -0.17 6.92
N PRO A 109 -9.19 -0.62 7.95
CA PRO A 109 -8.70 -0.59 9.34
C PRO A 109 -7.42 -1.39 9.59
N ALA A 110 -7.28 -2.56 8.98
CA ALA A 110 -6.07 -3.36 9.12
C ALA A 110 -4.83 -2.63 8.59
N LEU A 111 -4.98 -1.85 7.53
CA LEU A 111 -3.88 -1.06 6.97
C LEU A 111 -3.52 0.13 7.85
N GLN A 112 -4.49 0.72 8.54
CA GLN A 112 -4.22 1.75 9.54
C GLN A 112 -3.36 1.19 10.68
N ASP A 113 -3.70 0.00 11.16
CA ASP A 113 -2.95 -0.67 12.24
C ASP A 113 -1.53 -1.05 11.80
N ARG A 114 -1.38 -1.59 10.60
CA ARG A 114 -0.08 -1.94 10.03
C ARG A 114 0.79 -0.70 9.84
N THR A 115 0.19 0.40 9.41
CA THR A 115 0.89 1.67 9.24
C THR A 115 1.38 2.21 10.58
N ARG A 116 0.55 2.18 11.63
CA ARG A 116 0.96 2.58 12.98
C ARG A 116 2.16 1.77 13.46
N ARG A 117 2.14 0.46 13.24
CA ARG A 117 3.23 -0.42 13.60
C ARG A 117 4.52 -0.06 12.88
N ALA A 118 4.46 0.13 11.56
CA ALA A 118 5.63 0.50 10.77
C ALA A 118 6.25 1.81 11.26
N LEU A 119 5.42 2.83 11.47
CA LEU A 119 5.89 4.13 11.95
C LEU A 119 6.57 4.02 13.31
N ALA A 120 5.98 3.26 14.23
CA ALA A 120 6.55 3.06 15.57
C ALA A 120 7.89 2.35 15.51
N GLU A 121 8.00 1.26 14.75
CA GLU A 121 9.23 0.46 14.66
C GLU A 121 10.33 1.18 13.88
N LEU A 122 9.97 2.01 12.90
CA LEU A 122 10.93 2.82 12.14
C LEU A 122 11.30 4.15 12.83
N GLY A 123 10.54 4.56 13.82
CA GLY A 123 10.71 5.86 14.44
C GLY A 123 10.28 7.02 13.53
N TRP A 124 9.40 6.78 12.59
CA TRP A 124 8.89 7.80 11.67
C TRP A 124 7.65 8.46 12.27
N SER A 125 7.54 9.76 12.09
CA SER A 125 6.39 10.53 12.58
C SER A 125 5.38 10.88 11.49
N GLY A 126 5.62 10.45 10.30
CA GLY A 126 4.76 10.77 9.17
C GLY A 126 5.13 12.10 8.55
#